data_8d4bcfa1136b45335ed975e2d1ff604b
#
_entry.id   8d4bcfa1136b45335ed975e2d1ff604b
#
_cell.length_a   1.000
_cell.length_b   1.000
_cell.length_c   1.000
_cell.angle_alpha   90.00
_cell.angle_beta   90.00
_cell.angle_gamma   90.00
#
_symmetry.space_group_name_H-M   'P 1'
#
loop_
_entity.id
_entity.type
_entity.pdbx_description
1 polymer ?
#
loop_
_entity_poly.entity_id
_entity_poly.type
_entity_poly.pdbx_seq_one_letter_code
_entity_poly.pdbx_strand_id
1 'polypeptide(L)'
;HAFVTSFKEDKAAALDLAYSDVKKAFLYYMSHFNEGRPIIIASHSQGTVHATRLLQEFFDGKELQKQLVSAYIIGIATPKNIFTNIKPCESPTQTGCFIAYTTFLQGYLPDWHPKTSTELVSTNPLTWTLDDNFAPKELNPGGVSYGFKWVKNFADAQNHLGVLWTNTPYVFGRKFVHIKNWHEADMNLFYAPIRENAKARVDAFMSQKH
;
A
#
# COMPACT_ATOMS: atom_id res chain seq x y z
N HIS A 1 -1.80 15.78 -15.60
CA HIS A 1 -1.59 15.09 -14.33
C HIS A 1 -2.76 15.37 -13.39
N ALA A 2 -3.59 14.36 -13.08
CA ALA A 2 -4.92 14.58 -12.45
C ALA A 2 -4.87 15.30 -11.08
N PHE A 3 -3.74 15.25 -10.36
CA PHE A 3 -3.59 15.93 -9.07
C PHE A 3 -3.05 17.37 -9.18
N VAL A 4 -2.72 17.84 -10.38
CA VAL A 4 -2.15 19.18 -10.62
C VAL A 4 -3.20 20.15 -11.16
N THR A 5 -4.35 19.66 -11.67
CA THR A 5 -5.41 20.53 -12.20
C THR A 5 -6.25 21.12 -11.08
N SER A 6 -6.56 22.41 -11.18
CA SER A 6 -7.44 23.13 -10.24
C SER A 6 -8.94 22.86 -10.46
N PHE A 7 -9.31 22.32 -11.62
CA PHE A 7 -10.70 22.06 -12.00
C PHE A 7 -11.09 20.62 -11.63
N LYS A 8 -12.15 20.46 -10.81
CA LYS A 8 -12.62 19.15 -10.35
C LYS A 8 -13.10 18.25 -11.50
N GLU A 9 -13.74 18.81 -12.51
CA GLU A 9 -14.23 18.09 -13.68
C GLU A 9 -13.09 17.54 -14.53
N ASP A 10 -12.05 18.32 -14.80
CA ASP A 10 -10.87 17.90 -15.54
C ASP A 10 -10.11 16.79 -14.80
N LYS A 11 -10.08 16.88 -13.47
CA LYS A 11 -9.46 15.85 -12.62
C LYS A 11 -10.20 14.51 -12.73
N ALA A 12 -11.53 14.53 -12.68
CA ALA A 12 -12.35 13.32 -12.78
C ALA A 12 -12.19 12.68 -14.17
N ALA A 13 -12.31 13.47 -15.23
CA ALA A 13 -12.14 13.01 -16.61
C ALA A 13 -10.73 12.42 -16.86
N ALA A 14 -9.69 13.06 -16.34
CA ALA A 14 -8.32 12.56 -16.46
C ALA A 14 -8.13 11.22 -15.71
N LEU A 15 -8.71 11.05 -14.53
CA LEU A 15 -8.69 9.80 -13.79
C LEU A 15 -9.48 8.70 -14.50
N ASP A 16 -10.63 9.03 -15.08
CA ASP A 16 -11.45 8.07 -15.84
C ASP A 16 -10.74 7.60 -17.10
N LEU A 17 -10.09 8.49 -17.83
CA LEU A 17 -9.29 8.15 -19.00
C LEU A 17 -8.13 7.23 -18.60
N ALA A 18 -7.35 7.61 -17.59
CA ALA A 18 -6.24 6.81 -17.11
C ALA A 18 -6.70 5.42 -16.60
N TYR A 19 -7.84 5.36 -15.90
CA TYR A 19 -8.41 4.09 -15.50
C TYR A 19 -8.82 3.22 -16.70
N SER A 20 -9.37 3.82 -17.75
CA SER A 20 -9.76 3.07 -18.95
C SER A 20 -8.56 2.35 -19.58
N ASP A 21 -7.39 2.97 -19.57
CA ASP A 21 -6.16 2.37 -20.10
C ASP A 21 -5.63 1.27 -19.18
N VAL A 22 -5.64 1.48 -17.87
CA VAL A 22 -5.30 0.43 -16.89
C VAL A 22 -6.22 -0.77 -17.04
N LYS A 23 -7.52 -0.55 -17.16
CA LYS A 23 -8.53 -1.60 -17.37
C LYS A 23 -8.28 -2.39 -18.66
N LYS A 24 -8.03 -1.71 -19.78
CA LYS A 24 -7.72 -2.37 -21.06
C LYS A 24 -6.46 -3.23 -20.95
N ALA A 25 -5.39 -2.69 -20.36
CA ALA A 25 -4.15 -3.42 -20.15
C ALA A 25 -4.34 -4.65 -19.26
N PHE A 26 -5.12 -4.52 -18.17
CA PHE A 26 -5.46 -5.62 -17.29
C PHE A 26 -6.25 -6.72 -18.00
N LEU A 27 -7.29 -6.37 -18.74
CA LEU A 27 -8.08 -7.33 -19.50
C LEU A 27 -7.23 -8.05 -20.57
N TYR A 28 -6.36 -7.31 -21.25
CA TYR A 28 -5.44 -7.90 -22.22
C TYR A 28 -4.47 -8.89 -21.56
N TYR A 29 -3.89 -8.51 -20.40
CA TYR A 29 -3.06 -9.42 -19.62
C TYR A 29 -3.82 -10.68 -19.20
N MET A 30 -5.04 -10.54 -18.69
CA MET A 30 -5.84 -11.66 -18.23
C MET A 30 -6.17 -12.65 -19.36
N SER A 31 -6.48 -12.13 -20.56
CA SER A 31 -6.86 -12.97 -21.70
C SER A 31 -5.69 -13.65 -22.42
N HIS A 32 -4.47 -13.08 -22.35
CA HIS A 32 -3.34 -13.56 -23.15
C HIS A 32 -2.19 -14.14 -22.32
N PHE A 33 -2.06 -13.75 -21.06
CA PHE A 33 -0.85 -14.04 -20.29
C PHE A 33 -1.08 -14.61 -18.89
N ASN A 34 -2.24 -14.42 -18.26
CA ASN A 34 -2.44 -14.84 -16.87
C ASN A 34 -2.48 -16.37 -16.72
N GLU A 35 -3.17 -17.08 -17.60
CA GLU A 35 -3.27 -18.56 -17.59
C GLU A 35 -3.73 -19.13 -16.22
N GLY A 36 -4.60 -18.39 -15.51
CA GLY A 36 -5.09 -18.80 -14.19
C GLY A 36 -4.11 -18.67 -13.05
N ARG A 37 -2.97 -17.99 -13.26
CA ARG A 37 -1.97 -17.77 -12.20
C ARG A 37 -2.48 -16.86 -11.08
N PRO A 38 -2.02 -17.07 -9.84
CA PRO A 38 -2.27 -16.15 -8.73
C PRO A 38 -1.81 -14.72 -9.02
N ILE A 39 -2.52 -13.75 -8.45
CA ILE A 39 -2.34 -12.33 -8.75
C ILE A 39 -1.99 -11.56 -7.48
N ILE A 40 -0.93 -10.75 -7.54
CA ILE A 40 -0.67 -9.66 -6.60
C ILE A 40 -0.96 -8.34 -7.32
N ILE A 41 -1.75 -7.48 -6.71
CA ILE A 41 -1.92 -6.09 -7.15
C ILE A 41 -1.03 -5.21 -6.28
N ALA A 42 -0.17 -4.40 -6.89
CA ALA A 42 0.69 -3.46 -6.17
C ALA A 42 0.57 -2.08 -6.79
N SER A 43 0.37 -1.07 -5.96
CA SER A 43 0.15 0.30 -6.41
C SER A 43 0.61 1.33 -5.38
N HIS A 44 0.87 2.55 -5.86
CA HIS A 44 1.23 3.67 -5.01
C HIS A 44 0.57 4.96 -5.50
N SER A 45 0.12 5.81 -4.55
CA SER A 45 -0.38 7.16 -4.83
C SER A 45 -1.54 7.17 -5.84
N GLN A 46 -1.43 7.89 -6.94
CA GLN A 46 -2.45 7.91 -7.99
C GLN A 46 -2.74 6.50 -8.55
N GLY A 47 -1.72 5.63 -8.62
CA GLY A 47 -1.91 4.25 -9.02
C GLY A 47 -2.86 3.48 -8.10
N THR A 48 -2.91 3.83 -6.81
CA THR A 48 -3.82 3.22 -5.84
C THR A 48 -5.29 3.58 -6.12
N VAL A 49 -5.57 4.77 -6.64
CA VAL A 49 -6.94 5.12 -7.09
C VAL A 49 -7.42 4.14 -8.17
N HIS A 50 -6.56 3.87 -9.15
CA HIS A 50 -6.89 2.95 -10.25
C HIS A 50 -6.94 1.50 -9.79
N ALA A 51 -5.99 1.07 -8.95
CA ALA A 51 -5.97 -0.29 -8.39
C ALA A 51 -7.21 -0.56 -7.54
N THR A 52 -7.66 0.40 -6.74
CA THR A 52 -8.90 0.28 -5.95
C THR A 52 -10.12 0.05 -6.85
N ARG A 53 -10.26 0.85 -7.92
CA ARG A 53 -11.35 0.67 -8.90
C ARG A 53 -11.26 -0.71 -9.59
N LEU A 54 -10.06 -1.14 -9.94
CA LEU A 54 -9.83 -2.45 -10.56
C LEU A 54 -10.24 -3.59 -9.62
N LEU A 55 -9.86 -3.50 -8.34
CA LEU A 55 -10.24 -4.47 -7.32
C LEU A 55 -11.75 -4.54 -7.11
N GLN A 56 -12.43 -3.39 -7.04
CA GLN A 56 -13.89 -3.31 -6.93
C GLN A 56 -14.60 -3.89 -8.15
N GLU A 57 -14.08 -3.64 -9.35
CA GLU A 57 -14.72 -4.06 -10.58
C GLU A 57 -14.51 -5.55 -10.90
N PHE A 58 -13.32 -6.09 -10.63
CA PHE A 58 -12.94 -7.43 -11.09
C PHE A 58 -12.74 -8.46 -10.00
N PHE A 59 -12.49 -8.04 -8.75
CA PHE A 59 -12.13 -8.97 -7.67
C PHE A 59 -13.16 -9.02 -6.56
N ASP A 60 -13.63 -7.90 -6.04
CA ASP A 60 -14.44 -7.84 -4.82
C ASP A 60 -15.78 -8.58 -4.98
N GLY A 61 -15.88 -9.76 -4.37
CA GLY A 61 -17.03 -10.66 -4.50
C GLY A 61 -17.15 -11.35 -5.87
N LYS A 62 -16.10 -11.36 -6.69
CA LYS A 62 -16.07 -11.99 -8.02
C LYS A 62 -15.20 -13.25 -8.01
N GLU A 63 -15.35 -14.06 -9.07
CA GLU A 63 -14.56 -15.30 -9.25
C GLU A 63 -13.04 -15.03 -9.18
N LEU A 64 -12.62 -13.91 -9.75
CA LEU A 64 -11.20 -13.54 -9.79
C LEU A 64 -10.60 -13.27 -8.40
N GLN A 65 -11.43 -13.01 -7.36
CA GLN A 65 -10.97 -12.90 -5.99
C GLN A 65 -10.26 -14.16 -5.50
N LYS A 66 -10.62 -15.33 -6.01
CA LYS A 66 -9.98 -16.62 -5.69
C LYS A 66 -8.53 -16.73 -6.17
N GLN A 67 -8.12 -15.87 -7.09
CA GLN A 67 -6.74 -15.77 -7.57
C GLN A 67 -5.94 -14.66 -6.86
N LEU A 68 -6.59 -13.82 -6.01
CA LEU A 68 -5.93 -12.73 -5.32
C LEU A 68 -5.06 -13.25 -4.18
N VAL A 69 -3.75 -13.15 -4.33
CA VAL A 69 -2.81 -13.38 -3.22
C VAL A 69 -2.93 -12.24 -2.22
N SER A 70 -2.75 -11.02 -2.66
CA SER A 70 -2.91 -9.80 -1.85
C SER A 70 -2.92 -8.55 -2.73
N ALA A 71 -3.45 -7.45 -2.19
CA ALA A 71 -3.40 -6.13 -2.82
C ALA A 71 -2.65 -5.13 -1.94
N TYR A 72 -1.50 -4.63 -2.41
CA TYR A 72 -0.75 -3.53 -1.79
C TYR A 72 -1.24 -2.22 -2.40
N ILE A 73 -2.17 -1.54 -1.72
CA ILE A 73 -2.77 -0.26 -2.14
C ILE A 73 -2.24 0.88 -1.27
N ILE A 74 -1.02 1.30 -1.54
CA ILE A 74 -0.20 2.15 -0.66
C ILE A 74 -0.30 3.62 -1.07
N GLY A 75 -0.13 4.53 -0.09
CA GLY A 75 0.03 5.96 -0.32
C GLY A 75 -1.27 6.74 -0.44
N ILE A 76 -2.41 6.16 -0.08
CA ILE A 76 -3.71 6.87 0.01
C ILE A 76 -4.42 6.44 1.29
N ALA A 77 -5.09 7.40 1.95
CA ALA A 77 -5.99 7.10 3.04
C ALA A 77 -7.11 6.17 2.57
N THR A 78 -7.13 4.96 3.11
CA THR A 78 -8.02 3.90 2.65
C THR A 78 -9.04 3.55 3.73
N PRO A 79 -10.35 3.75 3.50
CA PRO A 79 -11.39 3.34 4.44
C PRO A 79 -11.42 1.82 4.65
N LYS A 80 -11.76 1.37 5.86
CA LYS A 80 -11.90 -0.06 6.18
C LYS A 80 -12.94 -0.77 5.31
N ASN A 81 -13.96 -0.05 4.90
CA ASN A 81 -15.09 -0.54 4.10
C ASN A 81 -14.96 -0.21 2.60
N ILE A 82 -13.75 0.07 2.11
CA ILE A 82 -13.51 0.39 0.69
C ILE A 82 -13.93 -0.75 -0.24
N PHE A 83 -13.89 -1.98 0.26
CA PHE A 83 -14.38 -3.20 -0.39
C PHE A 83 -15.44 -3.87 0.49
N THR A 84 -16.33 -4.64 -0.14
CA THR A 84 -17.36 -5.41 0.57
C THR A 84 -16.82 -6.75 1.07
N ASN A 85 -16.08 -7.46 0.24
CA ASN A 85 -15.62 -8.83 0.49
C ASN A 85 -14.11 -8.91 0.80
N ILE A 86 -13.29 -8.11 0.13
CA ILE A 86 -11.85 -8.06 0.39
C ILE A 86 -11.63 -7.27 1.68
N LYS A 87 -11.06 -7.90 2.70
CA LYS A 87 -10.81 -7.29 4.01
C LYS A 87 -9.36 -6.82 4.14
N PRO A 88 -9.05 -5.89 5.06
CA PRO A 88 -7.67 -5.59 5.41
C PRO A 88 -6.93 -6.86 5.85
N CYS A 89 -5.65 -6.97 5.51
CA CYS A 89 -4.82 -8.06 6.03
C CYS A 89 -4.47 -7.82 7.50
N GLU A 90 -4.63 -8.83 8.35
CA GLU A 90 -4.39 -8.77 9.80
C GLU A 90 -3.17 -9.57 10.25
N SER A 91 -2.53 -10.30 9.32
CA SER A 91 -1.34 -11.09 9.59
C SER A 91 -0.40 -11.16 8.39
N PRO A 92 0.89 -11.50 8.59
CA PRO A 92 1.90 -11.49 7.53
C PRO A 92 1.68 -12.50 6.40
N THR A 93 0.92 -13.57 6.64
CA THR A 93 0.70 -14.65 5.66
C THR A 93 -0.74 -14.78 5.18
N GLN A 94 -1.64 -13.92 5.66
CA GLN A 94 -3.04 -13.90 5.21
C GLN A 94 -3.12 -13.55 3.72
N THR A 95 -3.99 -14.24 2.97
CA THR A 95 -4.19 -14.06 1.53
C THR A 95 -5.62 -13.62 1.21
N GLY A 96 -5.87 -13.16 -0.01
CA GLY A 96 -7.19 -12.65 -0.44
C GLY A 96 -7.58 -11.32 0.23
N CYS A 97 -6.63 -10.56 0.75
CA CYS A 97 -6.82 -9.36 1.55
C CYS A 97 -6.03 -8.17 0.99
N PHE A 98 -6.23 -6.96 1.53
CA PHE A 98 -5.49 -5.79 1.12
C PHE A 98 -4.63 -5.19 2.23
N ILE A 99 -3.53 -4.56 1.85
CA ILE A 99 -2.59 -3.82 2.67
C ILE A 99 -2.67 -2.35 2.27
N ALA A 100 -2.84 -1.46 3.23
CA ALA A 100 -2.87 -0.02 2.97
C ALA A 100 -2.13 0.73 4.08
N TYR A 101 -1.36 1.72 3.71
CA TYR A 101 -0.79 2.73 4.62
C TYR A 101 -0.33 3.96 3.82
N THR A 102 -0.13 5.06 4.52
CA THR A 102 0.54 6.26 4.03
C THR A 102 1.38 6.84 5.17
N THR A 103 2.63 7.19 4.89
CA THR A 103 3.66 7.41 5.91
C THR A 103 3.83 8.89 6.24
N PHE A 104 3.83 9.19 7.54
CA PHE A 104 4.08 10.52 8.09
C PHE A 104 5.08 10.47 9.23
N LEU A 105 5.67 11.63 9.54
CA LEU A 105 6.53 11.78 10.71
C LEU A 105 5.71 11.52 11.99
N GLN A 106 6.32 10.82 12.94
CA GLN A 106 5.70 10.54 14.24
C GLN A 106 5.17 11.83 14.90
N GLY A 107 3.92 11.78 15.36
CA GLY A 107 3.22 12.91 15.96
C GLY A 107 2.59 13.89 14.96
N TYR A 108 2.74 13.68 13.65
CA TYR A 108 2.10 14.50 12.63
C TYR A 108 0.89 13.80 12.03
N LEU A 109 -0.23 14.52 11.97
CA LEU A 109 -1.43 14.14 11.23
C LEU A 109 -1.67 15.22 10.15
N PRO A 110 -1.87 14.85 8.88
CA PRO A 110 -2.14 15.81 7.82
C PRO A 110 -3.48 16.52 7.99
N ASP A 111 -3.63 17.71 7.41
CA ASP A 111 -4.82 18.56 7.60
C ASP A 111 -6.12 17.91 7.12
N TRP A 112 -6.05 17.03 6.12
CA TRP A 112 -7.21 16.28 5.62
C TRP A 112 -7.64 15.13 6.55
N HIS A 113 -6.81 14.77 7.54
CA HIS A 113 -7.09 13.65 8.43
C HIS A 113 -8.18 14.02 9.45
N PRO A 114 -9.22 13.19 9.61
CA PRO A 114 -10.31 13.45 10.57
C PRO A 114 -9.89 13.16 12.02
N LYS A 115 -8.79 13.61 12.45
CA LYS A 115 -8.04 13.52 13.74
C LYS A 115 -8.53 12.52 14.83
N THR A 116 -9.78 12.06 14.72
CA THR A 116 -10.42 11.12 15.66
C THR A 116 -10.94 9.85 14.99
N SER A 117 -10.76 9.67 13.67
CA SER A 117 -11.35 8.56 12.93
C SER A 117 -10.51 7.30 13.05
N THR A 118 -11.17 6.20 13.43
CA THR A 118 -10.63 4.83 13.36
C THR A 118 -11.09 4.08 12.11
N GLU A 119 -11.74 4.78 11.17
CA GLU A 119 -12.32 4.18 9.96
C GLU A 119 -11.32 3.97 8.82
N LEU A 120 -10.10 4.48 8.96
CA LEU A 120 -9.03 4.29 8.00
C LEU A 120 -8.16 3.08 8.36
N VAL A 121 -7.63 2.42 7.33
CA VAL A 121 -6.68 1.31 7.47
C VAL A 121 -5.25 1.84 7.45
N SER A 122 -4.44 1.38 8.39
CA SER A 122 -2.99 1.41 8.32
C SER A 122 -2.45 0.03 8.68
N THR A 123 -1.75 -0.60 7.76
CA THR A 123 -1.03 -1.86 8.00
C THR A 123 0.43 -1.54 8.28
N ASN A 124 0.94 -1.95 9.44
CA ASN A 124 2.35 -1.77 9.77
C ASN A 124 3.22 -2.67 8.88
N PRO A 125 4.10 -2.13 8.03
CA PRO A 125 4.87 -2.93 7.06
C PRO A 125 6.05 -3.71 7.69
N LEU A 126 6.26 -3.60 9.01
CA LEU A 126 7.25 -4.39 9.75
C LEU A 126 6.65 -5.59 10.46
N THR A 127 5.37 -5.51 10.88
CA THR A 127 4.65 -6.57 11.58
C THR A 127 3.53 -7.18 10.74
N TRP A 128 3.04 -6.46 9.73
CA TRP A 128 1.90 -6.82 8.88
C TRP A 128 0.58 -6.96 9.64
N THR A 129 0.46 -6.22 10.75
CA THR A 129 -0.71 -6.15 11.62
C THR A 129 -1.38 -4.78 11.55
N LEU A 130 -2.59 -4.67 12.08
CA LEU A 130 -3.38 -3.43 12.13
C LEU A 130 -3.32 -2.75 13.50
N ASP A 131 -2.69 -3.37 14.50
CA ASP A 131 -2.53 -2.78 15.83
C ASP A 131 -1.63 -1.54 15.80
N ASP A 132 -1.65 -0.78 16.90
CA ASP A 132 -0.90 0.46 17.07
C ASP A 132 0.45 0.25 17.81
N ASN A 133 0.90 -0.99 17.94
CA ASN A 133 2.17 -1.31 18.55
C ASN A 133 3.33 -0.70 17.75
N PHE A 134 4.28 -0.11 18.47
CA PHE A 134 5.49 0.41 17.85
C PHE A 134 6.41 -0.74 17.41
N ALA A 135 6.78 -0.74 16.13
CA ALA A 135 7.73 -1.66 15.53
C ALA A 135 9.08 -0.97 15.35
N PRO A 136 10.12 -1.35 16.10
CA PRO A 136 11.41 -0.69 16.04
C PRO A 136 12.12 -0.96 14.70
N LYS A 137 12.98 -0.03 14.28
CA LYS A 137 13.72 -0.10 13.00
C LYS A 137 14.57 -1.37 12.85
N GLU A 138 14.92 -2.03 13.96
CA GLU A 138 15.67 -3.29 13.98
C GLU A 138 14.91 -4.43 13.29
N LEU A 139 13.57 -4.32 13.21
CA LEU A 139 12.72 -5.23 12.45
C LEU A 139 12.72 -4.93 10.93
N ASN A 140 13.34 -3.82 10.51
CA ASN A 140 13.42 -3.44 9.11
C ASN A 140 14.73 -3.96 8.50
N PRO A 141 14.73 -5.04 7.70
CA PRO A 141 15.93 -5.60 7.10
C PRO A 141 16.59 -4.63 6.11
N GLY A 142 15.82 -3.67 5.55
CA GLY A 142 16.38 -2.62 4.72
C GLY A 142 15.35 -1.89 3.85
N GLY A 143 15.73 -0.68 3.50
CA GLY A 143 15.03 0.16 2.54
C GLY A 143 15.98 0.76 1.53
N VAL A 144 15.42 1.52 0.59
CA VAL A 144 16.18 2.16 -0.51
C VAL A 144 16.14 3.68 -0.32
N SER A 145 17.30 4.25 -0.02
CA SER A 145 17.47 5.69 0.15
C SER A 145 17.79 6.38 -1.17
N TYR A 146 17.97 7.71 -1.12
CA TYR A 146 18.35 8.54 -2.26
C TYR A 146 19.59 7.96 -2.99
N GLY A 147 19.57 7.99 -4.31
CA GLY A 147 20.62 7.41 -5.15
C GLY A 147 20.64 5.88 -5.14
N PHE A 148 19.49 5.24 -4.88
CA PHE A 148 19.32 3.78 -4.83
C PHE A 148 20.23 3.06 -3.82
N LYS A 149 20.60 3.75 -2.75
CA LYS A 149 21.44 3.18 -1.70
C LYS A 149 20.62 2.32 -0.74
N TRP A 150 21.06 1.09 -0.51
CA TRP A 150 20.50 0.23 0.52
C TRP A 150 20.86 0.72 1.92
N VAL A 151 19.88 0.81 2.79
CA VAL A 151 20.05 1.19 4.19
C VAL A 151 19.37 0.17 5.09
N LYS A 152 20.17 -0.55 5.90
CA LYS A 152 19.66 -1.47 6.91
C LYS A 152 19.03 -0.67 8.08
N ASN A 153 17.99 -1.22 8.70
CA ASN A 153 17.28 -0.58 9.81
C ASN A 153 16.83 0.86 9.44
N PHE A 154 16.26 1.01 8.24
CA PHE A 154 16.06 2.32 7.63
C PHE A 154 14.98 3.14 8.34
N ALA A 155 13.85 2.53 8.67
CA ALA A 155 12.71 3.18 9.29
C ALA A 155 12.06 2.25 10.32
N ASP A 156 11.55 2.82 11.39
CA ASP A 156 10.59 2.21 12.28
C ASP A 156 9.15 2.44 11.77
N ALA A 157 8.16 1.85 12.44
CA ALA A 157 6.78 1.97 12.03
C ALA A 157 5.82 1.87 13.21
N GLN A 158 4.79 2.72 13.22
CA GLN A 158 3.69 2.64 14.16
C GLN A 158 2.38 3.06 13.48
N ASN A 159 1.38 2.20 13.52
CA ASN A 159 0.05 2.61 13.07
C ASN A 159 -0.55 3.64 14.03
N HIS A 160 -1.19 4.67 13.50
CA HIS A 160 -1.90 5.64 14.31
C HIS A 160 -3.10 6.22 13.55
N LEU A 161 -4.31 5.94 14.01
CA LEU A 161 -5.56 6.46 13.45
C LEU A 161 -5.68 6.31 11.90
N GLY A 162 -5.15 5.22 11.35
CA GLY A 162 -5.22 4.94 9.90
C GLY A 162 -4.13 5.62 9.06
N VAL A 163 -3.09 6.16 9.67
CA VAL A 163 -1.82 6.54 9.03
C VAL A 163 -0.67 5.72 9.63
N LEU A 164 0.44 5.67 8.92
CA LEU A 164 1.67 5.07 9.41
C LEU A 164 2.63 6.16 9.89
N TRP A 165 2.99 6.14 11.16
CA TRP A 165 4.03 7.00 11.69
C TRP A 165 5.40 6.35 11.60
N THR A 166 6.41 7.14 11.28
CA THR A 166 7.83 6.80 11.37
C THR A 166 8.63 7.95 11.95
N ASN A 167 9.67 7.66 12.68
CA ASN A 167 10.68 8.66 13.02
C ASN A 167 11.47 9.05 11.77
N THR A 168 12.22 10.16 11.83
CA THR A 168 13.10 10.55 10.73
C THR A 168 14.04 9.38 10.38
N PRO A 169 13.99 8.86 9.13
CA PRO A 169 14.75 7.70 8.71
C PRO A 169 16.26 7.83 8.97
N TYR A 170 16.92 6.72 9.18
CA TYR A 170 18.32 6.68 9.59
C TYR A 170 19.24 6.94 8.38
N VAL A 171 19.43 8.23 8.03
CA VAL A 171 20.31 8.68 6.95
C VAL A 171 21.33 9.67 7.45
N PHE A 172 22.44 9.78 6.71
CA PHE A 172 23.44 10.83 6.99
C PHE A 172 22.78 12.21 6.91
N GLY A 173 23.04 13.06 7.88
CA GLY A 173 22.43 14.40 7.93
C GLY A 173 20.97 14.44 8.40
N ARG A 174 20.40 13.36 8.95
CA ARG A 174 19.00 13.27 9.39
C ARG A 174 18.56 14.40 10.31
N LYS A 175 19.47 15.03 11.07
CA LYS A 175 19.17 16.18 11.95
C LYS A 175 18.68 17.42 11.20
N PHE A 176 18.95 17.50 9.89
CA PHE A 176 18.53 18.58 9.01
C PHE A 176 17.31 18.22 8.15
N VAL A 177 16.78 17.00 8.31
CA VAL A 177 15.60 16.53 7.57
C VAL A 177 14.36 16.91 8.36
N HIS A 178 13.57 17.84 7.83
CA HIS A 178 12.32 18.34 8.44
C HIS A 178 11.07 17.92 7.66
N ILE A 179 11.13 16.74 7.03
CA ILE A 179 10.03 16.19 6.24
C ILE A 179 8.96 15.62 7.19
N LYS A 180 7.74 16.12 7.10
CA LYS A 180 6.58 15.59 7.84
C LYS A 180 5.77 14.57 7.05
N ASN A 181 5.76 14.68 5.73
CA ASN A 181 5.05 13.81 4.82
C ASN A 181 6.05 12.94 4.05
N TRP A 182 6.08 11.64 4.34
CA TRP A 182 6.97 10.66 3.73
C TRP A 182 6.31 9.90 2.56
N HIS A 183 5.19 10.39 2.05
CA HIS A 183 4.41 9.74 1.01
C HIS A 183 5.23 9.29 -0.21
N GLU A 184 6.16 10.11 -0.70
CA GLU A 184 7.01 9.73 -1.84
C GLU A 184 7.95 8.56 -1.53
N ALA A 185 8.19 8.30 -0.25
CA ALA A 185 9.08 7.23 0.22
C ALA A 185 8.33 6.05 0.85
N ASP A 186 7.00 6.02 0.82
CA ASP A 186 6.17 4.96 1.41
C ASP A 186 6.72 3.55 1.13
N MET A 187 7.06 3.25 -0.12
CA MET A 187 7.60 1.94 -0.50
C MET A 187 9.10 1.83 -0.26
N ASN A 188 9.83 2.93 -0.42
CA ASN A 188 11.29 2.94 -0.29
C ASN A 188 11.76 2.69 1.14
N LEU A 189 11.05 3.23 2.13
CA LEU A 189 11.34 3.06 3.56
C LEU A 189 11.24 1.58 3.98
N PHE A 190 10.33 0.84 3.36
CA PHE A 190 9.99 -0.54 3.70
C PHE A 190 10.19 -1.52 2.54
N TYR A 191 11.17 -1.25 1.68
CA TYR A 191 11.40 -2.03 0.46
C TYR A 191 11.62 -3.52 0.72
N ALA A 192 12.51 -3.86 1.65
CA ALA A 192 12.78 -5.25 1.97
C ALA A 192 11.61 -5.95 2.66
N PRO A 193 10.98 -5.35 3.71
CA PRO A 193 9.77 -5.92 4.30
C PRO A 193 8.68 -6.21 3.27
N ILE A 194 8.39 -5.29 2.34
CA ILE A 194 7.37 -5.50 1.29
C ILE A 194 7.75 -6.69 0.40
N ARG A 195 9.00 -6.76 -0.05
CA ARG A 195 9.49 -7.85 -0.91
C ARG A 195 9.41 -9.21 -0.22
N GLU A 196 9.84 -9.29 1.04
CA GLU A 196 9.80 -10.52 1.83
C GLU A 196 8.36 -10.96 2.11
N ASN A 197 7.49 -10.01 2.45
CA ASN A 197 6.08 -10.28 2.70
C ASN A 197 5.34 -10.74 1.44
N ALA A 198 5.60 -10.12 0.29
CA ALA A 198 5.00 -10.55 -0.98
C ALA A 198 5.34 -12.03 -1.27
N LYS A 199 6.61 -12.43 -1.03
CA LYS A 199 7.02 -13.83 -1.16
C LYS A 199 6.29 -14.74 -0.16
N ALA A 200 6.25 -14.35 1.11
CA ALA A 200 5.61 -15.16 2.15
C ALA A 200 4.11 -15.38 1.88
N ARG A 201 3.41 -14.36 1.35
CA ARG A 201 2.00 -14.48 0.96
C ARG A 201 1.80 -15.38 -0.26
N VAL A 202 2.72 -15.33 -1.25
CA VAL A 202 2.69 -16.29 -2.38
C VAL A 202 2.88 -17.70 -1.87
N ASP A 203 3.86 -17.95 -1.02
CA ASP A 203 4.12 -19.28 -0.46
C ASP A 203 2.89 -19.80 0.32
N ALA A 204 2.28 -18.93 1.15
CA ALA A 204 1.06 -19.25 1.89
C ALA A 204 -0.13 -19.55 0.97
N PHE A 205 -0.32 -18.74 -0.08
CA PHE A 205 -1.39 -18.94 -1.05
C PHE A 205 -1.24 -20.27 -1.81
N MET A 206 -0.03 -20.59 -2.24
CA MET A 206 0.24 -21.83 -2.95
C MET A 206 0.05 -23.07 -2.06
N SER A 207 0.35 -22.97 -0.76
CA SER A 207 0.15 -24.07 0.20
C SER A 207 -1.32 -24.34 0.53
N GLN A 208 -2.22 -23.39 0.30
CA GLN A 208 -3.67 -23.56 0.51
C GLN A 208 -4.37 -24.27 -0.67
N LYS A 209 -3.71 -24.39 -1.81
CA LYS A 209 -4.28 -25.02 -3.03
C LYS A 209 -4.01 -26.52 -3.12
N HIS A 210 -3.37 -27.10 -2.11
CA HIS A 210 -3.14 -28.54 -1.97
C HIS A 210 -3.90 -29.07 -0.77
#